data_26b482eb70b6126b975d07ffd2cf9a86
#
_entry.id   26b482eb70b6126b975d07ffd2cf9a86
#
_cell.length_a   1.000
_cell.length_b   1.000
_cell.length_c   1.000
_cell.angle_alpha   90.00
_cell.angle_beta   90.00
_cell.angle_gamma   90.00
#
_symmetry.space_group_name_H-M   'P 1'
#
loop_
_entity.id
_entity.type
_entity.pdbx_description
1 polymer ?
#
loop_
_entity_poly.entity_id
_entity_poly.type
_entity_poly.pdbx_seq_one_letter_code
_entity_poly.pdbx_strand_id
1 'polypeptide(L)'
;EHLKTQWAQAAAGFGIALDPKFSNSNSHTSSEYHGVVVTYAQVASHPTRHRVRTENRKTLVVFDEIHHGGDAKSWGEAIREAFGEATRRLALTGTPFRSDDCAIPFVTYEPDGAGLNHSMADYTYGYSDALADGVVRPVIFLAYSGEARWRDSAGEEHAARLGEPLTAEQTARAWRTALNPAGQWMPAVIAAADTRLRGLREHISDAGGMIIASDQT
;
A
#
# COMPACT_ATOMS: atom_id res chain seq x y z
N GLU A 1 11.85 -7.46 10.10
CA GLU A 1 12.76 -6.95 11.16
C GLU A 1 13.42 -5.63 10.80
N HIS A 2 13.82 -5.42 9.55
CA HIS A 2 14.49 -4.19 9.10
C HIS A 2 13.67 -2.92 9.42
N LEU A 3 12.38 -2.87 9.12
CA LEU A 3 11.51 -1.73 9.41
C LEU A 3 11.41 -1.43 10.92
N LYS A 4 11.39 -2.46 11.78
CA LYS A 4 11.38 -2.24 13.24
C LYS A 4 12.64 -1.52 13.71
N THR A 5 13.78 -1.88 13.14
CA THR A 5 15.06 -1.24 13.44
C THR A 5 15.11 0.21 12.92
N GLN A 6 14.59 0.47 11.72
CA GLN A 6 14.50 1.84 11.17
C GLN A 6 13.64 2.75 12.06
N TRP A 7 12.48 2.28 12.51
CA TRP A 7 11.63 3.04 13.43
C TRP A 7 12.33 3.33 14.75
N ALA A 8 13.03 2.34 15.32
CA ALA A 8 13.78 2.53 16.56
C ALA A 8 14.94 3.54 16.38
N GLN A 9 15.66 3.49 15.26
CA GLN A 9 16.72 4.45 14.93
C GLN A 9 16.18 5.86 14.72
N ALA A 10 15.09 6.02 13.98
CA ALA A 10 14.45 7.31 13.76
C ALA A 10 13.97 7.93 15.09
N ALA A 11 13.34 7.15 15.94
CA ALA A 11 12.89 7.59 17.27
C ALA A 11 14.06 8.01 18.17
N ALA A 12 15.17 7.28 18.11
CA ALA A 12 16.37 7.60 18.89
C ALA A 12 16.93 8.98 18.55
N GLY A 13 16.81 9.44 17.30
CA GLY A 13 17.17 10.80 16.87
C GLY A 13 16.38 11.90 17.60
N PHE A 14 15.23 11.56 18.17
CA PHE A 14 14.39 12.43 18.99
C PHE A 14 14.47 12.12 20.50
N GLY A 15 15.46 11.32 20.92
CA GLY A 15 15.64 10.93 22.32
C GLY A 15 14.62 9.87 22.81
N ILE A 16 13.94 9.17 21.91
CA ILE A 16 12.96 8.15 22.25
C ILE A 16 13.56 6.76 22.00
N ALA A 17 13.83 6.01 23.07
CA ALA A 17 14.33 4.64 22.99
C ALA A 17 13.15 3.67 22.75
N LEU A 18 13.15 2.95 21.62
CA LEU A 18 12.18 1.92 21.29
C LEU A 18 12.88 0.55 21.20
N ASP A 19 12.24 -0.50 21.73
CA ASP A 19 12.72 -1.87 21.61
C ASP A 19 12.26 -2.50 20.29
N PRO A 20 13.13 -2.67 19.27
CA PRO A 20 12.78 -3.32 18.02
C PRO A 20 12.74 -4.85 18.12
N LYS A 21 13.30 -5.44 19.20
CA LYS A 21 13.38 -6.88 19.41
C LYS A 21 12.25 -7.44 20.26
N PHE A 22 11.33 -6.57 20.69
CA PHE A 22 10.17 -7.00 21.46
C PHE A 22 9.42 -8.13 20.74
N SER A 23 9.08 -9.19 21.50
CA SER A 23 8.29 -10.33 21.04
C SER A 23 7.17 -10.66 22.02
N ASN A 24 6.11 -11.30 21.52
CA ASN A 24 4.99 -11.72 22.37
C ASN A 24 5.36 -12.83 23.39
N SER A 25 6.43 -13.57 23.16
CA SER A 25 6.94 -14.56 24.09
C SER A 25 7.66 -13.94 25.30
N ASN A 26 8.24 -12.74 25.10
CA ASN A 26 8.92 -12.03 26.16
C ASN A 26 8.10 -10.79 26.54
N SER A 27 7.34 -10.88 27.64
CA SER A 27 6.44 -9.81 28.09
C SER A 27 7.13 -8.63 28.76
N HIS A 28 8.39 -8.77 29.13
CA HIS A 28 9.15 -7.72 29.79
C HIS A 28 9.94 -6.90 28.79
N THR A 29 9.71 -5.59 28.80
CA THR A 29 10.57 -4.61 28.14
C THR A 29 11.50 -4.05 29.22
N SER A 30 12.78 -3.92 28.90
CA SER A 30 13.73 -3.23 29.80
C SER A 30 13.21 -1.83 30.12
N SER A 31 13.47 -1.37 31.35
CA SER A 31 13.13 -0.01 31.79
C SER A 31 13.84 1.09 31.00
N GLU A 32 14.85 0.74 30.22
CA GLU A 32 15.59 1.64 29.34
C GLU A 32 14.76 2.08 28.12
N TYR A 33 13.73 1.29 27.73
CA TYR A 33 12.90 1.61 26.59
C TYR A 33 11.64 2.38 26.96
N HIS A 34 11.36 3.45 26.23
CA HIS A 34 10.11 4.20 26.34
C HIS A 34 8.93 3.46 25.70
N GLY A 35 9.21 2.58 24.72
CA GLY A 35 8.20 1.85 23.97
C GLY A 35 8.76 0.65 23.21
N VAL A 36 7.94 0.10 22.32
CA VAL A 36 8.26 -1.07 21.49
C VAL A 36 7.86 -0.85 20.05
N VAL A 37 8.53 -1.53 19.11
CA VAL A 37 8.10 -1.63 17.72
C VAL A 37 7.60 -3.04 17.46
N VAL A 38 6.36 -3.14 16.99
CA VAL A 38 5.67 -4.41 16.70
C VAL A 38 5.10 -4.43 15.29
N THR A 39 4.83 -5.62 14.75
CA THR A 39 4.13 -5.77 13.48
C THR A 39 2.63 -5.97 13.70
N TYR A 40 1.79 -5.69 12.70
CA TYR A 40 0.34 -5.97 12.75
C TYR A 40 0.05 -7.44 13.05
N ALA A 41 0.78 -8.37 12.42
CA ALA A 41 0.66 -9.80 12.69
C ALA A 41 0.98 -10.16 14.15
N GLN A 42 1.98 -9.51 14.75
CA GLN A 42 2.35 -9.69 16.16
C GLN A 42 1.23 -9.20 17.09
N VAL A 43 0.61 -8.08 16.77
CA VAL A 43 -0.56 -7.57 17.51
C VAL A 43 -1.74 -8.50 17.37
N ALA A 44 -2.05 -8.93 16.14
CA ALA A 44 -3.19 -9.80 15.85
C ALA A 44 -3.10 -11.16 16.55
N SER A 45 -1.89 -11.69 16.76
CA SER A 45 -1.71 -12.96 17.49
C SER A 45 -1.98 -12.86 18.99
N HIS A 46 -1.86 -11.69 19.61
CA HIS A 46 -2.07 -11.48 21.06
C HIS A 46 -2.64 -10.07 21.35
N PRO A 47 -3.82 -9.71 20.86
CA PRO A 47 -4.35 -8.36 20.98
C PRO A 47 -4.56 -7.92 22.44
N THR A 48 -5.09 -8.79 23.28
CA THR A 48 -5.33 -8.50 24.70
C THR A 48 -4.04 -8.13 25.46
N ARG A 49 -2.89 -8.75 25.10
CA ARG A 49 -1.61 -8.39 25.71
C ARG A 49 -1.21 -6.95 25.38
N HIS A 50 -1.39 -6.55 24.15
CA HIS A 50 -1.12 -5.18 23.71
C HIS A 50 -2.12 -4.19 24.31
N ARG A 51 -3.41 -4.57 24.47
CA ARG A 51 -4.41 -3.79 25.17
C ARG A 51 -4.00 -3.49 26.60
N VAL A 52 -3.70 -4.49 27.40
CA VAL A 52 -3.29 -4.33 28.80
C VAL A 52 -2.07 -3.41 28.91
N ARG A 53 -1.11 -3.52 27.99
CA ARG A 53 0.05 -2.64 27.95
C ARG A 53 -0.34 -1.19 27.66
N THR A 54 -1.29 -0.99 26.75
CA THR A 54 -1.80 0.32 26.34
C THR A 54 -2.57 1.01 27.46
N GLU A 55 -3.42 0.27 28.17
CA GLU A 55 -4.25 0.77 29.26
C GLU A 55 -3.43 1.17 30.49
N ASN A 56 -2.35 0.45 30.77
CA ASN A 56 -1.52 0.68 31.96
C ASN A 56 -0.64 1.94 31.89
N ARG A 57 -0.59 2.65 30.76
CA ARG A 57 0.27 3.83 30.56
C ARG A 57 -0.39 4.84 29.61
N LYS A 58 -0.04 6.11 29.75
CA LYS A 58 -0.34 7.10 28.71
C LYS A 58 0.42 6.74 27.44
N THR A 59 -0.28 6.21 26.44
CA THR A 59 0.32 5.61 25.26
C THR A 59 0.00 6.44 24.02
N LEU A 60 1.04 6.78 23.25
CA LEU A 60 0.91 7.15 21.84
C LEU A 60 1.16 5.90 21.00
N VAL A 61 0.24 5.57 20.11
CA VAL A 61 0.42 4.51 19.11
C VAL A 61 0.60 5.14 17.75
N VAL A 62 1.66 4.76 17.06
CA VAL A 62 1.93 5.15 15.66
C VAL A 62 1.68 3.93 14.78
N PHE A 63 0.75 4.06 13.85
CA PHE A 63 0.43 3.05 12.84
C PHE A 63 1.06 3.45 11.53
N ASP A 64 2.10 2.74 11.13
CA ASP A 64 2.73 2.92 9.84
C ASP A 64 2.00 2.07 8.80
N GLU A 65 1.70 2.65 7.63
CA GLU A 65 0.93 2.00 6.56
C GLU A 65 -0.35 1.34 7.09
N ILE A 66 -1.19 2.12 7.80
CA ILE A 66 -2.37 1.60 8.51
C ILE A 66 -3.36 0.85 7.60
N HIS A 67 -3.34 1.10 6.29
CA HIS A 67 -4.17 0.35 5.34
C HIS A 67 -3.90 -1.17 5.36
N HIS A 68 -2.66 -1.60 5.67
CA HIS A 68 -2.34 -3.01 5.91
C HIS A 68 -2.94 -3.56 7.21
N GLY A 69 -3.28 -2.72 8.15
CA GLY A 69 -3.93 -3.13 9.39
C GLY A 69 -5.33 -3.73 9.20
N GLY A 70 -5.89 -3.62 8.01
CA GLY A 70 -7.17 -4.23 7.62
C GLY A 70 -7.06 -5.43 6.68
N ASP A 71 -5.86 -5.87 6.28
CA ASP A 71 -5.65 -6.90 5.25
C ASP A 71 -6.32 -8.24 5.56
N ALA A 72 -6.36 -8.62 6.84
CA ALA A 72 -7.25 -9.67 7.31
C ALA A 72 -8.33 -9.04 8.21
N LYS A 73 -9.59 -9.44 8.04
CA LYS A 73 -10.71 -8.94 8.86
C LYS A 73 -10.41 -9.03 10.36
N SER A 74 -9.75 -10.12 10.78
CA SER A 74 -9.26 -10.34 12.14
C SER A 74 -8.18 -9.35 12.61
N TRP A 75 -7.39 -8.77 11.70
CA TRP A 75 -6.35 -7.81 12.07
C TRP A 75 -6.95 -6.45 12.45
N GLY A 76 -7.95 -6.00 11.72
CA GLY A 76 -8.65 -4.76 12.04
C GLY A 76 -9.32 -4.80 13.40
N GLU A 77 -9.97 -5.92 13.74
CA GLU A 77 -10.57 -6.12 15.06
C GLU A 77 -9.51 -6.18 16.16
N ALA A 78 -8.43 -6.93 15.94
CA ALA A 78 -7.32 -7.04 16.89
C ALA A 78 -6.63 -5.70 17.17
N ILE A 79 -6.47 -4.85 16.15
CA ILE A 79 -5.88 -3.52 16.28
C ILE A 79 -6.82 -2.60 17.09
N ARG A 80 -8.13 -2.67 16.84
CA ARG A 80 -9.12 -1.91 17.63
C ARG A 80 -9.14 -2.38 19.08
N GLU A 81 -9.11 -3.69 19.34
CA GLU A 81 -9.00 -4.24 20.69
C GLU A 81 -7.73 -3.78 21.39
N ALA A 82 -6.59 -3.89 20.74
CA ALA A 82 -5.29 -3.59 21.34
C ALA A 82 -5.08 -2.11 21.68
N PHE A 83 -5.64 -1.20 20.85
CA PHE A 83 -5.27 0.21 20.87
C PHE A 83 -6.46 1.17 20.93
N GLY A 84 -7.68 0.66 21.13
CA GLY A 84 -8.88 1.50 21.28
C GLY A 84 -8.75 2.51 22.41
N GLU A 85 -8.14 2.09 23.53
CA GLU A 85 -7.95 2.90 24.74
C GLU A 85 -6.63 3.70 24.76
N ALA A 86 -5.90 3.75 23.63
CA ALA A 86 -4.69 4.54 23.56
C ALA A 86 -4.98 6.04 23.74
N THR A 87 -4.14 6.73 24.52
CA THR A 87 -4.28 8.17 24.78
C THR A 87 -4.22 8.99 23.49
N ARG A 88 -3.35 8.60 22.57
CA ARG A 88 -3.21 9.20 21.23
C ARG A 88 -2.92 8.11 20.19
N ARG A 89 -3.45 8.33 19.00
CA ARG A 89 -3.20 7.49 17.82
C ARG A 89 -2.75 8.39 16.68
N LEU A 90 -1.69 7.99 16.01
CA LEU A 90 -1.20 8.60 14.77
C LEU A 90 -1.26 7.54 13.68
N ALA A 91 -2.13 7.70 12.71
CA ALA A 91 -2.28 6.81 11.57
C ALA A 91 -1.60 7.43 10.34
N LEU A 92 -0.65 6.72 9.76
CA LEU A 92 0.12 7.14 8.60
C LEU A 92 -0.20 6.23 7.42
N THR A 93 -0.51 6.79 6.26
CA THR A 93 -0.71 6.04 5.02
C THR A 93 -0.63 6.95 3.81
N GLY A 94 -0.06 6.48 2.72
CA GLY A 94 -0.14 7.12 1.40
C GLY A 94 -1.38 6.68 0.59
N THR A 95 -2.07 5.61 1.01
CA THR A 95 -3.22 5.03 0.32
C THR A 95 -4.35 4.73 1.30
N PRO A 96 -5.12 5.77 1.72
CA PRO A 96 -6.15 5.64 2.75
C PRO A 96 -7.44 4.95 2.26
N PHE A 97 -7.34 4.05 1.29
CA PHE A 97 -8.45 3.27 0.73
C PHE A 97 -7.99 1.86 0.39
N ARG A 98 -8.96 0.97 0.31
CA ARG A 98 -8.75 -0.45 0.03
C ARG A 98 -9.58 -0.88 -1.16
N SER A 99 -9.11 -1.88 -1.89
CA SER A 99 -9.81 -2.46 -3.04
C SER A 99 -11.04 -3.30 -2.66
N ASP A 100 -11.19 -3.65 -1.38
CA ASP A 100 -12.31 -4.43 -0.84
C ASP A 100 -13.38 -3.56 -0.14
N ASP A 101 -13.31 -2.24 -0.29
CA ASP A 101 -14.21 -1.24 0.31
C ASP A 101 -14.33 -1.33 1.85
N CYS A 102 -13.48 -2.11 2.52
CA CYS A 102 -13.48 -2.21 3.97
C CYS A 102 -12.84 -0.97 4.62
N ALA A 103 -13.49 -0.44 5.65
CA ALA A 103 -12.98 0.69 6.39
C ALA A 103 -11.66 0.35 7.12
N ILE A 104 -10.65 1.17 6.93
CA ILE A 104 -9.36 1.05 7.63
C ILE A 104 -9.56 1.44 9.11
N PRO A 105 -9.03 0.69 10.06
CA PRO A 105 -9.14 1.04 11.48
C PRO A 105 -8.64 2.45 11.77
N PHE A 106 -9.38 3.22 12.55
CA PHE A 106 -9.06 4.58 13.00
C PHE A 106 -8.92 5.63 11.88
N VAL A 107 -9.35 5.31 10.65
CA VAL A 107 -9.48 6.28 9.55
C VAL A 107 -10.94 6.68 9.41
N THR A 108 -11.19 7.97 9.33
CA THR A 108 -12.53 8.53 9.12
C THR A 108 -12.76 8.81 7.65
N TYR A 109 -13.97 8.55 7.16
CA TYR A 109 -14.37 8.80 5.78
C TYR A 109 -15.64 9.64 5.75
N GLU A 110 -15.71 10.56 4.80
CA GLU A 110 -16.91 11.34 4.52
C GLU A 110 -17.29 11.19 3.04
N PRO A 111 -18.55 10.94 2.71
CA PRO A 111 -19.01 10.88 1.34
C PRO A 111 -19.05 12.28 0.73
N ASP A 112 -18.64 12.41 -0.52
CA ASP A 112 -18.83 13.61 -1.31
C ASP A 112 -20.26 13.71 -1.88
N GLY A 113 -20.53 14.78 -2.65
CA GLY A 113 -21.82 14.99 -3.31
C GLY A 113 -22.17 13.94 -4.37
N ALA A 114 -21.21 13.11 -4.81
CA ALA A 114 -21.40 12.00 -5.72
C ALA A 114 -21.48 10.64 -5.00
N GLY A 115 -21.39 10.64 -3.66
CA GLY A 115 -21.42 9.43 -2.84
C GLY A 115 -20.09 8.66 -2.77
N LEU A 116 -19.00 9.26 -3.23
CA LEU A 116 -17.66 8.69 -3.10
C LEU A 116 -17.08 9.03 -1.73
N ASN A 117 -16.55 8.03 -1.05
CA ASN A 117 -15.92 8.22 0.26
C ASN A 117 -14.53 8.84 0.13
N HIS A 118 -14.31 9.94 0.83
CA HIS A 118 -13.01 10.59 0.99
C HIS A 118 -12.49 10.38 2.40
N SER A 119 -11.21 10.03 2.53
CA SER A 119 -10.56 9.94 3.82
C SER A 119 -10.31 11.34 4.39
N MET A 120 -10.66 11.54 5.66
CA MET A 120 -10.41 12.78 6.38
C MET A 120 -9.04 12.71 7.06
N ALA A 121 -8.10 13.52 6.61
CA ALA A 121 -6.76 13.59 7.17
C ALA A 121 -6.61 14.88 7.99
N ASP A 122 -6.02 14.78 9.19
CA ASP A 122 -5.64 15.95 9.98
C ASP A 122 -4.50 16.74 9.34
N TYR A 123 -3.62 16.02 8.60
CA TYR A 123 -2.50 16.60 7.86
C TYR A 123 -2.24 15.79 6.60
N THR A 124 -1.96 16.49 5.49
CA THR A 124 -1.59 15.87 4.22
C THR A 124 -0.23 16.40 3.78
N TYR A 125 0.71 15.48 3.53
CA TYR A 125 1.98 15.72 2.87
C TYR A 125 1.94 15.02 1.52
N GLY A 126 1.52 15.74 0.49
CA GLY A 126 1.23 15.20 -0.84
C GLY A 126 2.49 14.99 -1.69
N TYR A 127 2.29 14.33 -2.84
CA TYR A 127 3.37 14.10 -3.80
C TYR A 127 4.01 15.41 -4.28
N SER A 128 3.22 16.47 -4.47
CA SER A 128 3.72 17.77 -4.89
C SER A 128 4.67 18.40 -3.88
N ASP A 129 4.33 18.29 -2.58
CA ASP A 129 5.16 18.81 -1.50
C ASP A 129 6.45 18.00 -1.39
N ALA A 130 6.34 16.67 -1.41
CA ALA A 130 7.47 15.76 -1.36
C ALA A 130 8.42 15.93 -2.58
N LEU A 131 7.89 16.28 -3.75
CA LEU A 131 8.67 16.57 -4.94
C LEU A 131 9.40 17.92 -4.80
N ALA A 132 8.72 18.95 -4.29
CA ALA A 132 9.31 20.26 -4.03
C ALA A 132 10.44 20.19 -3.01
N ASP A 133 10.28 19.36 -1.97
CA ASP A 133 11.28 19.12 -0.94
C ASP A 133 12.41 18.17 -1.39
N GLY A 134 12.33 17.61 -2.60
CA GLY A 134 13.33 16.68 -3.12
C GLY A 134 13.35 15.30 -2.41
N VAL A 135 12.30 14.95 -1.67
CA VAL A 135 12.17 13.69 -0.93
C VAL A 135 11.82 12.53 -1.84
N VAL A 136 11.04 12.78 -2.90
CA VAL A 136 10.66 11.78 -3.90
C VAL A 136 11.19 12.15 -5.28
N ARG A 137 11.32 11.14 -6.14
CA ARG A 137 11.69 11.34 -7.55
C ARG A 137 10.46 11.66 -8.38
N PRO A 138 10.59 12.47 -9.45
CA PRO A 138 9.52 12.63 -10.43
C PRO A 138 9.11 11.28 -11.03
N VAL A 139 7.80 11.03 -11.09
CA VAL A 139 7.24 9.84 -11.73
C VAL A 139 6.61 10.24 -13.05
N ILE A 140 7.01 9.57 -14.12
CA ILE A 140 6.46 9.76 -15.47
C ILE A 140 5.63 8.53 -15.79
N PHE A 141 4.32 8.74 -16.03
CA PHE A 141 3.41 7.69 -16.48
C PHE A 141 3.34 7.71 -17.99
N LEU A 142 3.73 6.60 -18.62
CA LEU A 142 3.53 6.39 -20.05
C LEU A 142 2.33 5.46 -20.23
N ALA A 143 1.28 5.97 -20.81
CA ALA A 143 0.09 5.18 -21.11
C ALA A 143 0.23 4.54 -22.50
N TYR A 144 0.11 3.22 -22.57
CA TYR A 144 0.02 2.46 -23.80
C TYR A 144 -1.44 2.05 -24.00
N SER A 145 -2.02 2.41 -25.13
CA SER A 145 -3.34 1.95 -25.54
C SER A 145 -3.24 1.17 -26.85
N GLY A 146 -4.22 0.31 -27.11
CA GLY A 146 -4.28 -0.48 -28.31
C GLY A 146 -5.68 -1.03 -28.50
N GLU A 147 -5.98 -1.52 -29.72
CA GLU A 147 -7.21 -2.19 -30.05
C GLU A 147 -7.09 -3.68 -29.69
N ALA A 148 -8.00 -4.16 -28.84
CA ALA A 148 -8.16 -5.57 -28.54
C ALA A 148 -9.31 -6.13 -29.37
N ARG A 149 -9.07 -7.21 -30.12
CA ARG A 149 -10.11 -7.91 -30.91
C ARG A 149 -10.26 -9.34 -30.38
N TRP A 150 -11.48 -9.76 -30.16
CA TRP A 150 -11.79 -11.11 -29.74
C TRP A 150 -13.06 -11.61 -30.43
N ARG A 151 -13.23 -12.93 -30.42
CA ARG A 151 -14.44 -13.58 -30.90
C ARG A 151 -15.14 -14.21 -29.69
N ASP A 152 -16.44 -14.01 -29.60
CA ASP A 152 -17.24 -14.60 -28.53
C ASP A 152 -17.62 -16.05 -28.82
N SER A 153 -18.39 -16.68 -27.92
CA SER A 153 -18.84 -18.05 -28.04
C SER A 153 -19.87 -18.27 -29.16
N ALA A 154 -20.51 -17.20 -29.64
CA ALA A 154 -21.42 -17.22 -30.78
C ALA A 154 -20.67 -17.03 -32.13
N GLY A 155 -19.38 -16.76 -32.08
CA GLY A 155 -18.54 -16.55 -33.24
C GLY A 155 -18.53 -15.09 -33.74
N GLU A 156 -19.17 -14.16 -33.02
CA GLU A 156 -19.17 -12.73 -33.38
C GLU A 156 -17.84 -12.08 -33.01
N GLU A 157 -17.35 -11.22 -33.92
CA GLU A 157 -16.13 -10.48 -33.72
C GLU A 157 -16.42 -9.17 -32.98
N HIS A 158 -15.66 -8.92 -31.93
CA HIS A 158 -15.72 -7.72 -31.12
C HIS A 158 -14.37 -7.02 -31.17
N ALA A 159 -14.40 -5.68 -31.12
CA ALA A 159 -13.22 -4.85 -30.98
C ALA A 159 -13.46 -3.79 -29.89
N ALA A 160 -12.45 -3.53 -29.09
CA ALA A 160 -12.49 -2.46 -28.10
C ALA A 160 -11.11 -1.85 -27.93
N ARG A 161 -11.06 -0.56 -27.70
CA ARG A 161 -9.82 0.15 -27.42
C ARG A 161 -9.59 0.19 -25.91
N LEU A 162 -8.41 -0.22 -25.48
CA LEU A 162 -8.04 -0.15 -24.07
C LEU A 162 -8.02 1.30 -23.58
N GLY A 163 -8.67 1.55 -22.43
CA GLY A 163 -8.81 2.89 -21.85
C GLY A 163 -10.05 3.67 -22.27
N GLU A 164 -10.87 3.15 -23.16
CA GLU A 164 -12.19 3.72 -23.47
C GLU A 164 -13.26 3.18 -22.49
N PRO A 165 -14.37 3.93 -22.28
CA PRO A 165 -15.48 3.45 -21.46
C PRO A 165 -16.10 2.19 -22.06
N LEU A 166 -16.04 1.08 -21.33
CA LEU A 166 -16.57 -0.23 -21.71
C LEU A 166 -17.38 -0.79 -20.55
N THR A 167 -18.26 -1.76 -20.83
CA THR A 167 -18.88 -2.54 -19.77
C THR A 167 -17.82 -3.37 -19.02
N ALA A 168 -18.09 -3.74 -17.78
CA ALA A 168 -17.16 -4.54 -16.97
C ALA A 168 -16.75 -5.85 -17.67
N GLU A 169 -17.70 -6.50 -18.36
CA GLU A 169 -17.45 -7.74 -19.12
C GLU A 169 -16.55 -7.48 -20.35
N GLN A 170 -16.81 -6.43 -21.11
CA GLN A 170 -16.00 -6.04 -22.25
C GLN A 170 -14.59 -5.64 -21.83
N THR A 171 -14.47 -4.90 -20.72
CA THR A 171 -13.19 -4.54 -20.13
C THR A 171 -12.37 -5.76 -19.76
N ALA A 172 -12.98 -6.73 -19.06
CA ALA A 172 -12.31 -7.97 -18.67
C ALA A 172 -11.86 -8.80 -19.88
N ARG A 173 -12.67 -8.86 -20.94
CA ARG A 173 -12.32 -9.58 -22.18
C ARG A 173 -11.21 -8.86 -22.96
N ALA A 174 -11.28 -7.55 -23.06
CA ALA A 174 -10.24 -6.73 -23.71
C ALA A 174 -8.88 -6.87 -23.03
N TRP A 175 -8.86 -6.81 -21.69
CA TRP A 175 -7.63 -7.03 -20.91
C TRP A 175 -7.10 -8.46 -21.05
N ARG A 176 -7.95 -9.46 -20.98
CA ARG A 176 -7.53 -10.86 -21.17
C ARG A 176 -6.91 -11.09 -22.55
N THR A 177 -7.47 -10.44 -23.58
CA THR A 177 -6.94 -10.50 -24.95
C THR A 177 -5.59 -9.78 -25.05
N ALA A 178 -5.48 -8.59 -24.49
CA ALA A 178 -4.25 -7.80 -24.51
C ALA A 178 -3.11 -8.48 -23.74
N LEU A 179 -3.42 -9.07 -22.58
CA LEU A 179 -2.44 -9.76 -21.74
C LEU A 179 -2.10 -11.18 -22.22
N ASN A 180 -2.72 -11.66 -23.31
CA ASN A 180 -2.40 -12.98 -23.86
C ASN A 180 -0.94 -12.99 -24.36
N PRO A 181 -0.08 -13.89 -23.85
CA PRO A 181 1.33 -13.96 -24.25
C PRO A 181 1.54 -14.33 -25.73
N ALA A 182 0.56 -15.00 -26.35
CA ALA A 182 0.57 -15.31 -27.80
C ALA A 182 0.14 -14.11 -28.66
N GLY A 183 -0.34 -13.01 -28.04
CA GLY A 183 -0.73 -11.78 -28.73
C GLY A 183 0.47 -10.88 -29.06
N GLN A 184 0.20 -9.81 -29.79
CA GLN A 184 1.24 -8.85 -30.21
C GLN A 184 1.40 -7.69 -29.23
N TRP A 185 0.40 -7.42 -28.37
CA TRP A 185 0.39 -6.22 -27.51
C TRP A 185 1.45 -6.27 -26.42
N MET A 186 1.52 -7.38 -25.67
CA MET A 186 2.52 -7.54 -24.59
C MET A 186 3.97 -7.48 -25.11
N PRO A 187 4.34 -8.19 -26.16
CA PRO A 187 5.69 -8.05 -26.75
C PRO A 187 6.01 -6.62 -27.18
N ALA A 188 5.03 -5.90 -27.77
CA ALA A 188 5.22 -4.51 -28.18
C ALA A 188 5.44 -3.56 -27.00
N VAL A 189 4.67 -3.71 -25.91
CA VAL A 189 4.83 -2.91 -24.67
C VAL A 189 6.17 -3.17 -24.02
N ILE A 190 6.58 -4.46 -23.93
CA ILE A 190 7.87 -4.82 -23.34
C ILE A 190 9.03 -4.27 -24.19
N ALA A 191 8.94 -4.36 -25.52
CA ALA A 191 9.95 -3.80 -26.44
C ALA A 191 10.05 -2.27 -26.30
N ALA A 192 8.93 -1.58 -26.15
CA ALA A 192 8.92 -0.14 -25.90
C ALA A 192 9.55 0.22 -24.56
N ALA A 193 9.25 -0.54 -23.50
CA ALA A 193 9.85 -0.37 -22.19
C ALA A 193 11.37 -0.62 -22.21
N ASP A 194 11.82 -1.68 -22.88
CA ASP A 194 13.24 -1.97 -23.06
C ASP A 194 13.98 -0.89 -23.83
N THR A 195 13.38 -0.38 -24.91
CA THR A 195 13.95 0.74 -25.68
C THR A 195 14.12 1.98 -24.79
N ARG A 196 13.10 2.28 -23.96
CA ARG A 196 13.16 3.40 -23.02
C ARG A 196 14.24 3.20 -21.95
N LEU A 197 14.35 1.99 -21.42
CA LEU A 197 15.38 1.64 -20.42
C LEU A 197 16.78 1.76 -20.99
N ARG A 198 17.00 1.32 -22.23
CA ARG A 198 18.30 1.47 -22.92
C ARG A 198 18.69 2.94 -23.07
N GLY A 199 17.76 3.80 -23.50
CA GLY A 199 18.02 5.24 -23.56
C GLY A 199 18.32 5.88 -22.21
N LEU A 200 17.69 5.43 -21.13
CA LEU A 200 18.04 5.86 -19.78
C LEU A 200 19.44 5.43 -19.35
N ARG A 201 19.87 4.23 -19.74
CA ARG A 201 21.20 3.68 -19.41
C ARG A 201 22.36 4.41 -20.10
N GLU A 202 22.10 5.19 -21.13
CA GLU A 202 23.12 6.08 -21.70
C GLU A 202 23.58 7.17 -20.70
N HIS A 203 22.70 7.53 -19.73
CA HIS A 203 22.95 8.55 -18.73
C HIS A 203 23.09 7.98 -17.32
N ILE A 204 22.41 6.87 -17.03
CA ILE A 204 22.38 6.19 -15.73
C ILE A 204 22.67 4.71 -15.98
N SER A 205 23.95 4.35 -15.96
CA SER A 205 24.42 3.02 -16.43
C SER A 205 23.81 1.83 -15.67
N ASP A 206 23.42 2.03 -14.41
CA ASP A 206 22.82 1.03 -13.52
C ASP A 206 21.28 1.13 -13.43
N ALA A 207 20.64 1.88 -14.32
CA ALA A 207 19.18 1.98 -14.34
C ALA A 207 18.53 0.60 -14.48
N GLY A 208 17.73 0.22 -13.48
CA GLY A 208 17.00 -1.04 -13.43
C GLY A 208 15.61 -0.93 -14.03
N GLY A 209 15.05 -2.08 -14.44
CA GLY A 209 13.65 -2.22 -14.83
C GLY A 209 12.95 -3.25 -13.93
N MET A 210 11.67 -3.03 -13.65
CA MET A 210 10.83 -3.97 -12.92
C MET A 210 9.52 -4.18 -13.69
N ILE A 211 9.11 -5.43 -13.81
CA ILE A 211 7.81 -5.79 -14.39
C ILE A 211 6.98 -6.41 -13.26
N ILE A 212 5.78 -5.87 -13.05
CA ILE A 212 4.81 -6.43 -12.10
C ILE A 212 3.72 -7.09 -12.93
N ALA A 213 3.63 -8.42 -12.84
CA ALA A 213 2.62 -9.22 -13.53
C ALA A 213 1.40 -9.45 -12.62
N SER A 214 0.25 -9.71 -13.25
CA SER A 214 -1.02 -9.98 -12.54
C SER A 214 -1.05 -11.37 -11.90
N ASP A 215 -0.33 -12.33 -12.48
CA ASP A 215 -0.24 -13.72 -12.03
C ASP A 215 1.09 -14.37 -12.45
N GLN A 216 1.26 -15.66 -12.13
CA GLN A 216 2.47 -16.44 -12.40
C GLN A 216 2.30 -17.45 -13.55
N THR A 217 1.22 -17.36 -14.34
CA THR A 217 0.97 -18.26 -15.48
C THR A 217 1.51 -17.73 -16.79
#